data_af995a229e1f87e2ed18846b406f912e
#
_entry.id   af995a229e1f87e2ed18846b406f912e
#
_cell.length_a   1.000
_cell.length_b   1.000
_cell.length_c   1.000
_cell.angle_alpha   90.00
_cell.angle_beta   90.00
_cell.angle_gamma   90.00
#
_symmetry.space_group_name_H-M   'P 1'
#
loop_
_entity.id
_entity.type
_entity.pdbx_description
1 polymer ?
#
loop_
_entity_poly.entity_id
_entity_poly.type
_entity_poly.pdbx_seq_one_letter_code
_entity_poly.pdbx_strand_id
1 'polypeptide(L)'
;MKIQDIARLANVSVATVSRVINNNDNVREETKERINRIIKENNYYPNVIARNLSKNENNTIGIIIPDIKNLYFASIMDGIVNEANRRNLNIILGCSNENFELQEKYIELFIEQRVKGIIIVVTQNSYDKIDFFDQTSSKIPLVLIDRKIDKQMPGVFFENFHSVYRVIEKFIKYGKKKIGFLAGPQTISTAKERLDGYKKALKDNGIKYDKKLVLYGDFTLESGYNLGKEILKREINAIYISNNSMTLGFLKALKELNINPESMEIATFEDNEIIRFIDEKIVSYDIPFSELSKKSIEILESLLKNDTSDTTVEINL
;
A
#
# COMPACT_ATOMS: atom_id res chain seq x y z
N MET A 1 14.78 -13.16 -33.79
CA MET A 1 13.99 -14.19 -34.51
C MET A 1 12.50 -13.86 -34.36
N LYS A 2 11.68 -14.05 -35.41
CA LYS A 2 10.22 -13.80 -35.40
C LYS A 2 9.46 -15.13 -35.39
N ILE A 3 8.18 -15.12 -35.04
CA ILE A 3 7.33 -16.33 -35.06
C ILE A 3 7.29 -17.01 -36.46
N GLN A 4 7.41 -16.21 -37.53
CA GLN A 4 7.49 -16.71 -38.92
C GLN A 4 8.75 -17.56 -39.13
N ASP A 5 9.86 -17.24 -38.47
CA ASP A 5 11.10 -18.01 -38.61
C ASP A 5 10.98 -19.36 -37.92
N ILE A 6 10.34 -19.42 -36.76
CA ILE A 6 10.02 -20.68 -36.08
C ILE A 6 9.08 -21.54 -36.91
N ALA A 7 8.05 -20.94 -37.52
CA ALA A 7 7.11 -21.63 -38.38
C ALA A 7 7.82 -22.28 -39.59
N ARG A 8 8.75 -21.54 -40.21
CA ARG A 8 9.58 -22.02 -41.32
C ARG A 8 10.49 -23.18 -40.91
N LEU A 9 11.20 -23.05 -39.78
CA LEU A 9 12.09 -24.10 -39.24
C LEU A 9 11.34 -25.36 -38.85
N ALA A 10 10.13 -25.21 -38.32
CA ALA A 10 9.27 -26.33 -37.93
C ALA A 10 8.45 -26.90 -39.11
N ASN A 11 8.52 -26.30 -40.31
CA ASN A 11 7.72 -26.65 -41.47
C ASN A 11 6.20 -26.72 -41.16
N VAL A 12 5.68 -25.69 -40.50
CA VAL A 12 4.26 -25.55 -40.15
C VAL A 12 3.79 -24.11 -40.38
N SER A 13 2.48 -23.87 -40.30
CA SER A 13 1.93 -22.53 -40.37
C SER A 13 2.24 -21.72 -39.08
N VAL A 14 2.28 -20.39 -39.22
CA VAL A 14 2.39 -19.48 -38.05
C VAL A 14 1.26 -19.72 -37.03
N ALA A 15 0.06 -20.04 -37.54
CA ALA A 15 -1.07 -20.38 -36.69
C ALA A 15 -0.82 -21.64 -35.83
N THR A 16 -0.13 -22.65 -36.38
CA THR A 16 0.25 -23.87 -35.67
C THR A 16 1.27 -23.57 -34.56
N VAL A 17 2.30 -22.77 -34.87
CA VAL A 17 3.27 -22.31 -33.84
C VAL A 17 2.57 -21.53 -32.74
N SER A 18 1.67 -20.60 -33.09
CA SER A 18 0.90 -19.82 -32.13
C SER A 18 0.03 -20.71 -31.24
N ARG A 19 -0.59 -21.77 -31.76
CA ARG A 19 -1.36 -22.74 -30.95
C ARG A 19 -0.48 -23.49 -29.96
N VAL A 20 0.72 -23.92 -30.35
CA VAL A 20 1.67 -24.59 -29.45
C VAL A 20 2.13 -23.64 -28.32
N ILE A 21 2.53 -22.41 -28.68
CA ILE A 21 2.95 -21.39 -27.70
C ILE A 21 1.82 -21.07 -26.69
N ASN A 22 0.57 -21.18 -27.12
CA ASN A 22 -0.62 -20.92 -26.29
C ASN A 22 -1.18 -22.17 -25.59
N ASN A 23 -0.46 -23.29 -25.58
CA ASN A 23 -0.88 -24.57 -25.00
C ASN A 23 -2.28 -25.05 -25.48
N ASN A 24 -2.57 -24.88 -26.76
CA ASN A 24 -3.84 -25.31 -27.33
C ASN A 24 -3.74 -26.78 -27.73
N ASP A 25 -4.66 -27.61 -27.24
CA ASP A 25 -4.62 -29.10 -27.40
C ASP A 25 -4.87 -29.60 -28.83
N ASN A 26 -5.21 -28.74 -29.78
CA ASN A 26 -5.48 -29.08 -31.17
C ASN A 26 -4.22 -29.22 -32.06
N VAL A 27 -3.07 -29.60 -31.48
CA VAL A 27 -1.83 -29.88 -32.24
C VAL A 27 -1.28 -31.24 -31.84
N ARG A 28 -0.90 -32.07 -32.83
CA ARG A 28 -0.32 -33.38 -32.60
C ARG A 28 0.94 -33.27 -31.71
N GLU A 29 1.12 -34.19 -30.76
CA GLU A 29 2.20 -34.13 -29.78
C GLU A 29 3.59 -34.10 -30.45
N GLU A 30 3.84 -34.91 -31.47
CA GLU A 30 5.08 -34.88 -32.24
C GLU A 30 5.40 -33.49 -32.82
N THR A 31 4.39 -32.77 -33.32
CA THR A 31 4.53 -31.42 -33.85
C THR A 31 4.80 -30.42 -32.75
N LYS A 32 4.16 -30.59 -31.60
CA LYS A 32 4.36 -29.73 -30.41
C LYS A 32 5.78 -29.87 -29.85
N GLU A 33 6.28 -31.10 -29.73
CA GLU A 33 7.65 -31.37 -29.28
C GLU A 33 8.69 -30.76 -30.23
N ARG A 34 8.48 -30.91 -31.55
CA ARG A 34 9.35 -30.34 -32.56
C ARG A 34 9.40 -28.80 -32.48
N ILE A 35 8.27 -28.15 -32.35
CA ILE A 35 8.18 -26.68 -32.22
C ILE A 35 8.86 -26.24 -30.95
N ASN A 36 8.60 -26.88 -29.82
CA ASN A 36 9.19 -26.54 -28.51
C ASN A 36 10.72 -26.71 -28.52
N ARG A 37 11.25 -27.73 -29.22
CA ARG A 37 12.69 -27.94 -29.42
C ARG A 37 13.31 -26.76 -30.18
N ILE A 38 12.70 -26.37 -31.31
CA ILE A 38 13.18 -25.28 -32.17
C ILE A 38 13.13 -23.94 -31.39
N ILE A 39 12.08 -23.69 -30.60
CA ILE A 39 11.95 -22.52 -29.74
C ILE A 39 13.12 -22.47 -28.73
N LYS A 40 13.42 -23.59 -28.06
CA LYS A 40 14.50 -23.71 -27.11
C LYS A 40 15.90 -23.56 -27.73
N GLU A 41 16.15 -24.23 -28.82
CA GLU A 41 17.45 -24.20 -29.55
C GLU A 41 17.78 -22.79 -30.06
N ASN A 42 16.76 -22.04 -30.43
CA ASN A 42 16.93 -20.69 -31.00
C ASN A 42 16.71 -19.57 -29.99
N ASN A 43 16.55 -19.89 -28.67
CA ASN A 43 16.26 -18.92 -27.64
C ASN A 43 15.12 -17.93 -28.03
N TYR A 44 14.09 -18.47 -28.70
CA TYR A 44 12.96 -17.65 -29.13
C TYR A 44 12.03 -17.38 -27.94
N TYR A 45 11.89 -16.12 -27.61
CA TYR A 45 10.89 -15.66 -26.62
C TYR A 45 9.69 -15.10 -27.38
N PRO A 46 8.49 -15.69 -27.20
CA PRO A 46 7.27 -15.13 -27.78
C PRO A 46 7.09 -13.67 -27.33
N ASN A 47 6.79 -12.81 -28.29
CA ASN A 47 6.49 -11.41 -27.95
C ASN A 47 5.17 -11.35 -27.15
N VAL A 48 5.29 -11.14 -25.85
CA VAL A 48 4.16 -11.05 -24.91
C VAL A 48 3.20 -9.93 -25.31
N ILE A 49 3.72 -8.82 -25.84
CA ILE A 49 2.91 -7.69 -26.32
C ILE A 49 2.04 -8.12 -27.51
N ALA A 50 2.63 -8.82 -28.51
CA ALA A 50 1.90 -9.33 -29.67
C ALA A 50 0.87 -10.41 -29.26
N ARG A 51 1.18 -11.23 -28.26
CA ARG A 51 0.26 -12.23 -27.70
C ARG A 51 -0.90 -11.58 -26.97
N ASN A 52 -0.62 -10.60 -26.13
CA ASN A 52 -1.64 -9.87 -25.38
C ASN A 52 -2.57 -9.08 -26.32
N LEU A 53 -2.03 -8.49 -27.39
CA LEU A 53 -2.81 -7.84 -28.45
C LEU A 53 -3.74 -8.84 -29.18
N SER A 54 -3.27 -10.06 -29.46
CA SER A 54 -4.06 -11.07 -30.18
C SER A 54 -5.15 -11.72 -29.31
N LYS A 55 -4.98 -11.78 -27.99
CA LYS A 55 -5.93 -12.37 -27.04
C LYS A 55 -6.78 -11.35 -26.30
N ASN A 56 -6.48 -10.07 -26.44
CA ASN A 56 -7.05 -8.98 -25.62
C ASN A 56 -6.93 -9.23 -24.08
N GLU A 57 -5.95 -10.05 -23.66
CA GLU A 57 -5.72 -10.48 -22.28
C GLU A 57 -4.37 -9.93 -21.78
N ASN A 58 -4.36 -8.75 -21.23
CA ASN A 58 -3.21 -8.29 -20.44
C ASN A 58 -3.42 -8.68 -18.97
N ASN A 59 -2.69 -9.68 -18.46
CA ASN A 59 -2.76 -10.11 -17.06
C ASN A 59 -1.86 -9.26 -16.14
N THR A 60 -1.70 -7.98 -16.44
CA THR A 60 -0.85 -7.06 -15.69
C THR A 60 -1.72 -6.04 -14.94
N ILE A 61 -1.40 -5.80 -13.68
CA ILE A 61 -1.97 -4.73 -12.87
C ILE A 61 -0.91 -3.69 -12.53
N GLY A 62 -1.31 -2.44 -12.40
CA GLY A 62 -0.45 -1.35 -11.93
C GLY A 62 -0.58 -1.20 -10.41
N ILE A 63 0.55 -1.03 -9.72
CA ILE A 63 0.57 -0.70 -8.29
C ILE A 63 1.32 0.61 -8.12
N ILE A 64 0.75 1.56 -7.38
CA ILE A 64 1.43 2.81 -7.04
C ILE A 64 1.49 2.94 -5.51
N ILE A 65 2.69 3.14 -4.99
CA ILE A 65 2.96 3.39 -3.57
C ILE A 65 3.78 4.67 -3.39
N PRO A 66 3.69 5.33 -2.22
CA PRO A 66 4.45 6.56 -1.96
C PRO A 66 5.94 6.34 -1.81
N ASP A 67 6.38 5.32 -1.08
CA ASP A 67 7.80 5.09 -0.77
C ASP A 67 8.10 3.60 -0.55
N ILE A 68 8.97 3.04 -1.38
CA ILE A 68 9.37 1.64 -1.27
C ILE A 68 10.33 1.38 -0.08
N LYS A 69 10.98 2.41 0.46
CA LYS A 69 11.88 2.29 1.62
C LYS A 69 11.10 2.19 2.94
N ASN A 70 9.85 2.64 2.93
CA ASN A 70 9.00 2.55 4.10
C ASN A 70 8.50 1.10 4.26
N LEU A 71 8.88 0.44 5.36
CA LEU A 71 8.54 -0.95 5.64
C LEU A 71 7.03 -1.22 5.62
N TYR A 72 6.20 -0.24 5.99
CA TYR A 72 4.75 -0.33 5.89
C TYR A 72 4.29 -0.58 4.44
N PHE A 73 4.75 0.22 3.49
CA PHE A 73 4.42 0.04 2.08
C PHE A 73 5.09 -1.19 1.48
N ALA A 74 6.29 -1.55 1.96
CA ALA A 74 6.93 -2.80 1.57
C ALA A 74 6.11 -4.03 2.00
N SER A 75 5.52 -4.02 3.20
CA SER A 75 4.63 -5.09 3.69
C SER A 75 3.33 -5.17 2.87
N ILE A 76 2.74 -4.02 2.50
CA ILE A 76 1.60 -3.97 1.57
C ILE A 76 1.98 -4.61 0.23
N MET A 77 3.15 -4.25 -0.32
CA MET A 77 3.63 -4.81 -1.59
C MET A 77 3.85 -6.31 -1.53
N ASP A 78 4.47 -6.81 -0.45
CA ASP A 78 4.66 -8.26 -0.26
C ASP A 78 3.32 -9.00 -0.30
N GLY A 79 2.33 -8.51 0.42
CA GLY A 79 0.98 -9.09 0.40
C GLY A 79 0.34 -9.06 -1.00
N ILE A 80 0.44 -7.94 -1.72
CA ILE A 80 -0.12 -7.80 -3.08
C ILE A 80 0.62 -8.73 -4.06
N VAL A 81 1.95 -8.83 -4.00
CA VAL A 81 2.75 -9.74 -4.85
C VAL A 81 2.33 -11.19 -4.63
N ASN A 82 2.19 -11.61 -3.37
CA ASN A 82 1.78 -12.96 -3.03
C ASN A 82 0.39 -13.29 -3.57
N GLU A 83 -0.57 -12.37 -3.42
CA GLU A 83 -1.93 -12.57 -3.90
C GLU A 83 -2.04 -12.50 -5.43
N ALA A 84 -1.29 -11.60 -6.08
CA ALA A 84 -1.21 -11.51 -7.53
C ALA A 84 -0.64 -12.79 -8.16
N ASN A 85 0.41 -13.35 -7.56
CA ASN A 85 1.00 -14.62 -8.00
C ASN A 85 -0.01 -15.78 -7.93
N ARG A 86 -0.83 -15.87 -6.87
CA ARG A 86 -1.90 -16.88 -6.75
C ARG A 86 -2.93 -16.78 -7.88
N ARG A 87 -3.14 -15.58 -8.42
CA ARG A 87 -4.12 -15.29 -9.48
C ARG A 87 -3.50 -15.17 -10.88
N ASN A 88 -2.21 -15.52 -11.04
CA ASN A 88 -1.46 -15.38 -12.28
C ASN A 88 -1.49 -13.95 -12.86
N LEU A 89 -1.44 -12.94 -11.99
CA LEU A 89 -1.34 -11.54 -12.36
C LEU A 89 0.14 -11.11 -12.33
N ASN A 90 0.55 -10.33 -13.34
CA ASN A 90 1.83 -9.62 -13.33
C ASN A 90 1.65 -8.24 -12.68
N ILE A 91 2.74 -7.68 -12.13
CA ILE A 91 2.71 -6.37 -11.49
C ILE A 91 3.69 -5.44 -12.19
N ILE A 92 3.27 -4.19 -12.42
CA ILE A 92 4.16 -3.05 -12.68
C ILE A 92 4.05 -2.11 -11.49
N LEU A 93 5.19 -1.80 -10.88
CA LEU A 93 5.28 -0.94 -9.71
C LEU A 93 5.67 0.49 -10.09
N GLY A 94 4.92 1.48 -9.61
CA GLY A 94 5.26 2.90 -9.58
C GLY A 94 5.53 3.35 -8.15
N CYS A 95 6.54 4.19 -7.95
CA CYS A 95 6.84 4.80 -6.66
C CYS A 95 6.71 6.32 -6.81
N SER A 96 5.69 6.91 -6.18
CA SER A 96 5.35 8.33 -6.37
C SER A 96 6.22 9.30 -5.57
N ASN A 97 6.97 8.83 -4.57
CA ASN A 97 7.77 9.66 -3.66
C ASN A 97 6.98 10.82 -3.04
N GLU A 98 5.71 10.61 -2.69
CA GLU A 98 4.76 11.63 -2.21
C GLU A 98 4.57 12.81 -3.19
N ASN A 99 4.91 12.65 -4.47
CA ASN A 99 4.74 13.64 -5.52
C ASN A 99 3.54 13.30 -6.40
N PHE A 100 2.55 14.22 -6.43
CA PHE A 100 1.30 14.02 -7.19
C PHE A 100 1.55 13.97 -8.70
N GLU A 101 2.42 14.82 -9.25
CA GLU A 101 2.74 14.83 -10.68
C GLU A 101 3.40 13.52 -11.13
N LEU A 102 4.23 12.93 -10.27
CA LEU A 102 4.84 11.63 -10.54
C LEU A 102 3.80 10.51 -10.45
N GLN A 103 2.84 10.61 -9.52
CA GLN A 103 1.70 9.71 -9.44
C GLN A 103 0.85 9.75 -10.73
N GLU A 104 0.54 10.96 -11.25
CA GLU A 104 -0.17 11.13 -12.52
C GLU A 104 0.56 10.44 -13.67
N LYS A 105 1.88 10.68 -13.80
CA LYS A 105 2.70 10.04 -14.85
C LYS A 105 2.66 8.52 -14.78
N TYR A 106 2.67 7.93 -13.59
CA TYR A 106 2.54 6.47 -13.48
C TYR A 106 1.14 5.98 -13.88
N ILE A 107 0.09 6.71 -13.52
CA ILE A 107 -1.28 6.38 -13.93
C ILE A 107 -1.39 6.42 -15.46
N GLU A 108 -0.90 7.48 -16.10
CA GLU A 108 -0.88 7.61 -17.56
C GLU A 108 -0.09 6.47 -18.22
N LEU A 109 1.12 6.19 -17.72
CA LEU A 109 1.94 5.07 -18.20
C LEU A 109 1.20 3.73 -18.10
N PHE A 110 0.49 3.47 -16.99
CA PHE A 110 -0.24 2.23 -16.81
C PHE A 110 -1.44 2.11 -17.75
N ILE A 111 -2.13 3.22 -18.02
CA ILE A 111 -3.19 3.28 -19.05
C ILE A 111 -2.61 3.00 -20.43
N GLU A 112 -1.47 3.61 -20.82
CA GLU A 112 -0.78 3.35 -22.08
C GLU A 112 -0.32 1.89 -22.22
N GLN A 113 0.18 1.29 -21.14
CA GLN A 113 0.55 -0.13 -21.08
C GLN A 113 -0.66 -1.07 -21.02
N ARG A 114 -1.88 -0.53 -20.99
CA ARG A 114 -3.15 -1.27 -20.96
C ARG A 114 -3.19 -2.30 -19.82
N VAL A 115 -2.75 -1.90 -18.62
CA VAL A 115 -2.92 -2.76 -17.45
C VAL A 115 -4.42 -2.98 -17.18
N LYS A 116 -4.78 -4.09 -16.54
CA LYS A 116 -6.18 -4.42 -16.22
C LYS A 116 -6.82 -3.41 -15.29
N GLY A 117 -6.03 -2.86 -14.37
CA GLY A 117 -6.46 -1.88 -13.38
C GLY A 117 -5.32 -1.46 -12.49
N ILE A 118 -5.57 -0.52 -11.61
CA ILE A 118 -4.57 0.11 -10.75
C ILE A 118 -5.01 -0.02 -9.29
N ILE A 119 -4.08 -0.46 -8.43
CA ILE A 119 -4.21 -0.36 -6.98
C ILE A 119 -3.23 0.71 -6.52
N ILE A 120 -3.69 1.67 -5.71
CA ILE A 120 -2.91 2.86 -5.40
C ILE A 120 -3.03 3.29 -3.93
N VAL A 121 -1.88 3.56 -3.31
CA VAL A 121 -1.80 4.45 -2.14
C VAL A 121 -1.59 5.87 -2.64
N VAL A 122 -2.58 6.72 -2.48
CA VAL A 122 -2.53 8.10 -2.97
C VAL A 122 -1.53 8.95 -2.21
N THR A 123 -0.91 9.92 -2.88
CA THR A 123 0.04 10.87 -2.27
C THR A 123 -0.65 11.83 -1.30
N GLN A 124 0.14 12.49 -0.45
CA GLN A 124 -0.37 13.43 0.55
C GLN A 124 -1.17 14.62 -0.02
N ASN A 125 -0.97 14.97 -1.29
CA ASN A 125 -1.65 16.09 -1.95
C ASN A 125 -2.81 15.61 -2.85
N SER A 126 -3.31 14.39 -2.64
CA SER A 126 -4.38 13.79 -3.47
C SER A 126 -5.78 14.00 -2.89
N TYR A 127 -5.90 14.41 -1.62
CA TYR A 127 -7.18 14.40 -0.90
C TYR A 127 -8.29 15.19 -1.60
N ASP A 128 -7.98 16.35 -2.16
CA ASP A 128 -8.91 17.26 -2.83
C ASP A 128 -8.93 17.10 -4.37
N LYS A 129 -8.23 16.12 -4.93
CA LYS A 129 -8.11 15.90 -6.39
C LYS A 129 -9.22 15.01 -6.95
N ILE A 130 -10.46 15.24 -6.53
CA ILE A 130 -11.63 14.39 -6.87
C ILE A 130 -11.80 14.24 -8.37
N ASP A 131 -11.81 15.34 -9.13
CA ASP A 131 -12.03 15.35 -10.57
C ASP A 131 -11.01 14.49 -11.32
N PHE A 132 -9.74 14.52 -10.88
CA PHE A 132 -8.69 13.69 -11.46
C PHE A 132 -8.97 12.20 -11.27
N PHE A 133 -9.34 11.80 -10.06
CA PHE A 133 -9.63 10.39 -9.77
C PHE A 133 -10.92 9.91 -10.44
N ASP A 134 -11.93 10.77 -10.59
CA ASP A 134 -13.15 10.47 -11.36
C ASP A 134 -12.85 10.23 -12.84
N GLN A 135 -12.05 11.11 -13.45
CA GLN A 135 -11.62 10.94 -14.83
C GLN A 135 -10.76 9.69 -15.00
N THR A 136 -9.91 9.37 -14.03
CA THR A 136 -9.07 8.16 -14.07
C THR A 136 -9.94 6.90 -13.96
N SER A 137 -10.85 6.84 -12.99
CA SER A 137 -11.72 5.67 -12.77
C SER A 137 -12.68 5.40 -13.93
N SER A 138 -13.02 6.43 -14.72
CA SER A 138 -13.78 6.26 -15.95
C SER A 138 -13.01 5.59 -17.10
N LYS A 139 -11.67 5.61 -17.04
CA LYS A 139 -10.79 5.04 -18.06
C LYS A 139 -10.25 3.65 -17.69
N ILE A 140 -10.05 3.41 -16.39
CA ILE A 140 -9.45 2.19 -15.88
C ILE A 140 -9.96 1.86 -14.49
N PRO A 141 -10.23 0.59 -14.14
CA PRO A 141 -10.54 0.18 -12.77
C PRO A 141 -9.46 0.66 -11.79
N LEU A 142 -9.88 1.40 -10.76
CA LEU A 142 -9.00 2.04 -9.79
C LEU A 142 -9.44 1.67 -8.37
N VAL A 143 -8.52 1.13 -7.57
CA VAL A 143 -8.75 0.73 -6.18
C VAL A 143 -7.79 1.51 -5.29
N LEU A 144 -8.33 2.27 -4.35
CA LEU A 144 -7.53 2.96 -3.34
C LEU A 144 -7.21 2.02 -2.19
N ILE A 145 -6.01 2.13 -1.62
CA ILE A 145 -5.65 1.40 -0.40
C ILE A 145 -5.02 2.34 0.62
N ASP A 146 -5.22 2.03 1.91
CA ASP A 146 -4.69 2.78 3.06
C ASP A 146 -5.25 4.21 3.19
N ARG A 147 -5.16 5.04 2.16
CA ARG A 147 -5.53 6.45 2.19
C ARG A 147 -6.79 6.74 1.38
N LYS A 148 -7.69 7.50 1.96
CA LYS A 148 -8.93 7.99 1.33
C LYS A 148 -8.71 9.36 0.69
N ILE A 149 -9.50 9.69 -0.33
CA ILE A 149 -9.67 11.07 -0.82
C ILE A 149 -11.01 11.63 -0.29
N ASP A 150 -11.31 12.90 -0.55
CA ASP A 150 -12.56 13.57 -0.10
C ASP A 150 -13.79 13.13 -0.92
N LYS A 151 -13.80 11.86 -1.30
CA LYS A 151 -14.89 11.18 -1.98
C LYS A 151 -14.82 9.69 -1.71
N GLN A 152 -15.97 9.04 -1.59
CA GLN A 152 -16.01 7.60 -1.53
C GLN A 152 -15.60 6.99 -2.88
N MET A 153 -14.54 6.19 -2.86
CA MET A 153 -13.98 5.48 -4.01
C MET A 153 -13.82 4.00 -3.64
N PRO A 154 -13.83 3.09 -4.64
CA PRO A 154 -13.48 1.70 -4.40
C PRO A 154 -12.14 1.58 -3.69
N GLY A 155 -12.09 0.82 -2.60
CA GLY A 155 -10.84 0.70 -1.86
C GLY A 155 -10.91 -0.11 -0.59
N VAL A 156 -9.72 -0.36 -0.01
CA VAL A 156 -9.54 -1.06 1.27
C VAL A 156 -8.75 -0.17 2.22
N PHE A 157 -9.33 0.08 3.38
CA PHE A 157 -8.80 1.01 4.37
C PHE A 157 -8.72 0.35 5.74
N PHE A 158 -7.82 0.84 6.59
CA PHE A 158 -7.79 0.45 7.99
C PHE A 158 -8.60 1.44 8.83
N GLU A 159 -9.17 0.93 9.91
CA GLU A 159 -9.92 1.69 10.88
C GLU A 159 -8.95 2.47 11.80
N ASN A 160 -8.59 3.69 11.39
CA ASN A 160 -7.60 4.51 12.07
C ASN A 160 -8.13 5.22 13.33
N PHE A 161 -9.38 5.69 13.28
CA PHE A 161 -9.96 6.51 14.34
C PHE A 161 -10.12 5.72 15.63
N HIS A 162 -10.84 4.59 15.60
CA HIS A 162 -11.11 3.80 16.81
C HIS A 162 -9.86 3.06 17.31
N SER A 163 -8.93 2.70 16.43
CA SER A 163 -7.66 2.12 16.86
C SER A 163 -6.92 3.08 17.79
N VAL A 164 -6.74 4.34 17.37
CA VAL A 164 -6.11 5.35 18.23
C VAL A 164 -6.97 5.65 19.46
N TYR A 165 -8.28 5.80 19.30
CA TYR A 165 -9.20 6.03 20.41
C TYR A 165 -9.00 5.00 21.53
N ARG A 166 -8.98 3.70 21.19
CA ARG A 166 -8.79 2.61 22.15
C ARG A 166 -7.44 2.66 22.89
N VAL A 167 -6.35 2.98 22.16
CA VAL A 167 -5.02 3.11 22.79
C VAL A 167 -4.99 4.28 23.77
N ILE A 168 -5.51 5.44 23.38
CA ILE A 168 -5.54 6.62 24.25
C ILE A 168 -6.44 6.39 25.46
N GLU A 169 -7.60 5.77 25.28
CA GLU A 169 -8.48 5.38 26.38
C GLU A 169 -7.77 4.42 27.36
N LYS A 170 -6.99 3.46 26.84
CA LYS A 170 -6.17 2.56 27.68
C LYS A 170 -5.13 3.33 28.48
N PHE A 171 -4.42 4.29 27.89
CA PHE A 171 -3.48 5.14 28.61
C PHE A 171 -4.17 5.91 29.74
N ILE A 172 -5.36 6.47 29.47
CA ILE A 172 -6.13 7.22 30.46
C ILE A 172 -6.57 6.30 31.61
N LYS A 173 -7.04 5.09 31.33
CA LYS A 173 -7.38 4.07 32.33
C LYS A 173 -6.18 3.68 33.23
N TYR A 174 -4.97 3.75 32.70
CA TYR A 174 -3.72 3.58 33.45
C TYR A 174 -3.23 4.85 34.15
N GLY A 175 -4.10 5.87 34.26
CA GLY A 175 -3.82 7.11 34.98
C GLY A 175 -2.94 8.11 34.22
N LYS A 176 -2.67 7.89 32.95
CA LYS A 176 -1.88 8.83 32.12
C LYS A 176 -2.78 10.01 31.71
N LYS A 177 -2.36 11.25 32.04
CA LYS A 177 -3.13 12.47 31.75
C LYS A 177 -2.40 13.46 30.85
N LYS A 178 -1.07 13.41 30.83
CA LYS A 178 -0.24 14.22 29.92
C LYS A 178 0.22 13.37 28.73
N ILE A 179 -0.67 13.15 27.78
CA ILE A 179 -0.45 12.27 26.66
C ILE A 179 0.03 13.09 25.45
N GLY A 180 1.27 12.88 25.02
CA GLY A 180 1.82 13.47 23.80
C GLY A 180 1.28 12.78 22.55
N PHE A 181 1.27 13.51 21.43
CA PHE A 181 0.86 12.97 20.14
C PHE A 181 1.77 13.51 19.03
N LEU A 182 2.50 12.63 18.33
CA LEU A 182 3.19 12.97 17.10
C LEU A 182 2.31 12.63 15.91
N ALA A 183 1.67 13.64 15.36
CA ALA A 183 0.77 13.51 14.22
C ALA A 183 1.54 13.46 12.89
N GLY A 184 0.97 12.77 11.89
CA GLY A 184 1.41 12.89 10.51
C GLY A 184 0.83 14.12 9.81
N PRO A 185 1.12 14.29 8.50
CA PRO A 185 0.58 15.38 7.68
C PRO A 185 -0.95 15.36 7.65
N GLN A 186 -1.59 16.46 7.99
CA GLN A 186 -3.06 16.55 8.09
C GLN A 186 -3.77 16.61 6.72
N THR A 187 -3.03 16.60 5.64
CA THR A 187 -3.52 16.40 4.27
C THR A 187 -3.75 14.92 3.94
N ILE A 188 -3.31 14.00 4.81
CA ILE A 188 -3.48 12.56 4.66
C ILE A 188 -4.63 12.08 5.54
N SER A 189 -5.59 11.34 4.99
CA SER A 189 -6.78 10.85 5.70
C SER A 189 -6.43 10.06 6.96
N THR A 190 -5.47 9.12 6.88
CA THR A 190 -5.06 8.29 8.02
C THR A 190 -4.49 9.12 9.18
N ALA A 191 -3.69 10.15 8.88
CA ALA A 191 -3.14 11.05 9.91
C ALA A 191 -4.24 11.88 10.59
N LYS A 192 -5.21 12.36 9.81
CA LYS A 192 -6.35 13.12 10.31
C LYS A 192 -7.24 12.25 11.19
N GLU A 193 -7.61 11.06 10.72
CA GLU A 193 -8.43 10.10 11.48
C GLU A 193 -7.77 9.71 12.80
N ARG A 194 -6.45 9.46 12.83
CA ARG A 194 -5.67 9.15 14.04
C ARG A 194 -5.71 10.30 15.05
N LEU A 195 -5.49 11.53 14.58
CA LEU A 195 -5.56 12.70 15.47
C LEU A 195 -6.98 12.94 16.01
N ASP A 196 -8.00 12.71 15.20
CA ASP A 196 -9.39 12.86 15.62
C ASP A 196 -9.79 11.79 16.66
N GLY A 197 -9.29 10.54 16.51
CA GLY A 197 -9.43 9.49 17.53
C GLY A 197 -8.80 9.90 18.88
N TYR A 198 -7.58 10.47 18.85
CA TYR A 198 -6.93 11.00 20.05
C TYR A 198 -7.76 12.11 20.72
N LYS A 199 -8.21 13.12 19.95
CA LYS A 199 -9.02 14.21 20.49
C LYS A 199 -10.33 13.72 21.10
N LYS A 200 -10.98 12.75 20.43
CA LYS A 200 -12.24 12.16 20.90
C LYS A 200 -12.05 11.39 22.20
N ALA A 201 -11.01 10.58 22.31
CA ALA A 201 -10.69 9.84 23.52
C ALA A 201 -10.44 10.77 24.73
N LEU A 202 -9.68 11.84 24.55
CA LEU A 202 -9.48 12.85 25.59
C LEU A 202 -10.81 13.48 26.02
N LYS A 203 -11.63 13.91 25.05
CA LYS A 203 -12.92 14.56 25.30
C LYS A 203 -13.87 13.67 26.09
N ASP A 204 -14.01 12.40 25.70
CA ASP A 204 -14.95 11.47 26.33
C ASP A 204 -14.53 11.10 27.75
N ASN A 205 -13.24 11.18 28.05
CA ASN A 205 -12.70 10.95 29.38
C ASN A 205 -12.47 12.24 30.21
N GLY A 206 -13.03 13.38 29.80
CA GLY A 206 -12.97 14.64 30.53
C GLY A 206 -11.58 15.27 30.61
N ILE A 207 -10.65 14.89 29.76
CA ILE A 207 -9.30 15.47 29.67
C ILE A 207 -9.32 16.61 28.66
N LYS A 208 -8.91 17.81 29.11
CA LYS A 208 -8.84 18.97 28.22
C LYS A 208 -7.74 18.76 27.14
N TYR A 209 -8.13 18.94 25.89
CA TYR A 209 -7.18 18.94 24.78
C TYR A 209 -6.18 20.09 24.91
N ASP A 210 -4.89 19.76 24.95
CA ASP A 210 -3.80 20.75 24.93
C ASP A 210 -3.04 20.65 23.60
N LYS A 211 -3.21 21.67 22.75
CA LYS A 211 -2.53 21.76 21.46
C LYS A 211 -0.99 21.73 21.56
N LYS A 212 -0.45 22.07 22.74
CA LYS A 212 1.01 22.00 22.97
C LYS A 212 1.51 20.56 23.03
N LEU A 213 0.65 19.58 23.36
CA LEU A 213 1.00 18.16 23.41
C LEU A 213 0.87 17.46 22.06
N VAL A 214 0.51 18.18 20.98
CA VAL A 214 0.41 17.66 19.63
C VAL A 214 1.44 18.35 18.74
N LEU A 215 2.32 17.56 18.13
CA LEU A 215 3.30 18.03 17.15
C LEU A 215 3.07 17.34 15.81
N TYR A 216 3.29 18.08 14.72
CA TYR A 216 2.99 17.63 13.37
C TYR A 216 4.27 17.31 12.62
N GLY A 217 4.40 16.08 12.19
CA GLY A 217 5.51 15.56 11.41
C GLY A 217 5.11 15.20 9.97
N ASP A 218 6.07 14.61 9.27
CA ASP A 218 5.97 14.24 7.86
C ASP A 218 6.11 12.73 7.61
N PHE A 219 5.97 11.93 8.66
CA PHE A 219 6.16 10.48 8.63
C PHE A 219 7.60 10.00 8.43
N THR A 220 8.61 10.89 8.48
CA THR A 220 10.02 10.51 8.39
C THR A 220 10.65 10.23 9.76
N LEU A 221 11.74 9.48 9.77
CA LEU A 221 12.55 9.23 10.96
C LEU A 221 13.13 10.56 11.51
N GLU A 222 13.58 11.45 10.63
CA GLU A 222 14.15 12.74 11.01
C GLU A 222 13.12 13.61 11.73
N SER A 223 11.91 13.67 11.19
CA SER A 223 10.78 14.36 11.82
C SER A 223 10.49 13.79 13.21
N GLY A 224 10.39 12.47 13.33
CA GLY A 224 10.17 11.81 14.63
C GLY A 224 11.27 12.12 15.66
N TYR A 225 12.52 12.20 15.23
CA TYR A 225 13.66 12.56 16.09
C TYR A 225 13.58 14.02 16.57
N ASN A 226 13.37 14.96 15.64
CA ASN A 226 13.34 16.39 15.98
C ASN A 226 12.13 16.71 16.89
N LEU A 227 10.95 16.22 16.52
CA LEU A 227 9.72 16.41 17.32
C LEU A 227 9.81 15.65 18.64
N GLY A 228 10.48 14.50 18.67
CA GLY A 228 10.75 13.77 19.91
C GLY A 228 11.52 14.61 20.91
N LYS A 229 12.61 15.25 20.50
CA LYS A 229 13.39 16.17 21.36
C LYS A 229 12.56 17.37 21.84
N GLU A 230 11.60 17.81 21.06
CA GLU A 230 10.72 18.93 21.44
C GLU A 230 9.64 18.48 22.45
N ILE A 231 8.93 17.39 22.16
CA ILE A 231 7.80 16.94 23.00
C ILE A 231 8.28 16.46 24.36
N LEU A 232 9.46 15.87 24.47
CA LEU A 232 10.04 15.40 25.73
C LEU A 232 10.29 16.52 26.75
N LYS A 233 10.46 17.78 26.30
CA LYS A 233 10.54 18.95 27.18
C LYS A 233 9.22 19.29 27.89
N ARG A 234 8.11 18.61 27.55
CA ARG A 234 6.76 18.92 28.02
C ARG A 234 6.27 18.00 29.15
N GLU A 235 7.17 17.19 29.71
CA GLU A 235 6.88 16.26 30.83
C GLU A 235 5.67 15.35 30.57
N ILE A 236 5.62 14.75 29.39
CA ILE A 236 4.60 13.78 29.04
C ILE A 236 4.80 12.47 29.81
N ASN A 237 3.71 11.75 30.10
CA ASN A 237 3.77 10.43 30.77
C ASN A 237 3.22 9.29 29.88
N ALA A 238 2.77 9.61 28.67
CA ALA A 238 2.48 8.69 27.58
C ALA A 238 2.60 9.42 26.26
N ILE A 239 2.82 8.69 25.18
CA ILE A 239 2.88 9.25 23.83
C ILE A 239 2.32 8.27 22.81
N TYR A 240 1.55 8.80 21.85
CA TYR A 240 1.18 8.10 20.63
C TYR A 240 1.92 8.69 19.45
N ILE A 241 2.50 7.85 18.60
CA ILE A 241 3.28 8.25 17.42
C ILE A 241 2.62 7.63 16.18
N SER A 242 2.31 8.46 15.19
CA SER A 242 1.43 8.09 14.10
C SER A 242 1.99 7.09 13.10
N ASN A 243 3.31 6.79 13.11
CA ASN A 243 3.88 5.72 12.29
C ASN A 243 5.24 5.24 12.83
N ASN A 244 5.71 4.11 12.31
CA ASN A 244 6.95 3.46 12.75
C ASN A 244 8.21 4.28 12.48
N SER A 245 8.30 4.96 11.33
CA SER A 245 9.49 5.77 11.02
C SER A 245 9.70 6.89 12.03
N MET A 246 8.61 7.60 12.39
CA MET A 246 8.66 8.62 13.45
C MET A 246 8.91 7.99 14.83
N THR A 247 8.42 6.78 15.09
CA THR A 247 8.67 6.06 16.35
C THR A 247 10.15 5.75 16.49
N LEU A 248 10.81 5.24 15.44
CA LEU A 248 12.26 5.01 15.45
C LEU A 248 13.04 6.31 15.68
N GLY A 249 12.59 7.42 15.08
CA GLY A 249 13.15 8.75 15.34
C GLY A 249 13.00 9.20 16.80
N PHE A 250 11.82 9.00 17.37
CA PHE A 250 11.53 9.28 18.78
C PHE A 250 12.41 8.44 19.72
N LEU A 251 12.55 7.15 19.47
CA LEU A 251 13.41 6.25 20.25
C LEU A 251 14.89 6.68 20.17
N LYS A 252 15.35 7.14 19.01
CA LYS A 252 16.67 7.75 18.86
C LYS A 252 16.82 9.00 19.73
N ALA A 253 15.80 9.86 19.82
CA ALA A 253 15.83 11.04 20.67
C ALA A 253 15.89 10.66 22.17
N LEU A 254 15.11 9.67 22.62
CA LEU A 254 15.19 9.13 24.00
C LEU A 254 16.60 8.67 24.33
N LYS A 255 17.21 7.88 23.44
CA LYS A 255 18.58 7.37 23.63
C LYS A 255 19.60 8.50 23.75
N GLU A 256 19.54 9.50 22.89
CA GLU A 256 20.49 10.64 22.90
C GLU A 256 20.33 11.48 24.17
N LEU A 257 19.10 11.64 24.65
CA LEU A 257 18.80 12.39 25.88
C LEU A 257 18.99 11.56 27.16
N ASN A 258 19.42 10.30 27.06
CA ASN A 258 19.54 9.35 28.17
C ASN A 258 18.24 9.19 28.97
N ILE A 259 17.09 9.27 28.31
CA ILE A 259 15.77 9.04 28.93
C ILE A 259 15.41 7.57 28.79
N ASN A 260 15.09 6.91 29.92
CA ASN A 260 14.63 5.52 29.89
C ASN A 260 13.23 5.44 29.23
N PRO A 261 13.06 4.66 28.16
CA PRO A 261 11.73 4.46 27.53
C PRO A 261 10.66 3.99 28.52
N GLU A 262 11.01 3.20 29.53
CA GLU A 262 10.09 2.70 30.56
C GLU A 262 9.51 3.80 31.47
N SER A 263 10.02 5.03 31.39
CA SER A 263 9.48 6.18 32.17
C SER A 263 8.11 6.65 31.67
N MET A 264 7.69 6.21 30.47
CA MET A 264 6.41 6.58 29.87
C MET A 264 5.80 5.43 29.05
N GLU A 265 4.49 5.48 28.83
CA GLU A 265 3.83 4.58 27.88
C GLU A 265 4.05 5.08 26.45
N ILE A 266 4.48 4.21 25.57
CA ILE A 266 4.69 4.52 24.14
C ILE A 266 3.78 3.65 23.30
N ALA A 267 3.12 4.26 22.31
CA ALA A 267 2.34 3.53 21.32
C ALA A 267 2.61 4.05 19.91
N THR A 268 2.51 3.15 18.94
CA THR A 268 2.59 3.44 17.51
C THR A 268 1.45 2.76 16.76
N PHE A 269 1.24 3.15 15.50
CA PHE A 269 0.12 2.62 14.74
C PHE A 269 0.30 1.14 14.37
N GLU A 270 1.48 0.78 13.91
CA GLU A 270 1.70 -0.55 13.34
C GLU A 270 2.76 -1.31 14.14
N ASP A 271 2.55 -2.60 14.30
CA ASP A 271 3.55 -3.50 14.84
C ASP A 271 4.68 -3.74 13.81
N ASN A 272 5.91 -3.77 14.32
CA ASN A 272 7.10 -3.94 13.49
C ASN A 272 8.18 -4.69 14.29
N GLU A 273 8.81 -5.70 13.68
CA GLU A 273 9.85 -6.49 14.31
C GLU A 273 11.00 -5.64 14.86
N ILE A 274 11.37 -4.55 14.18
CA ILE A 274 12.45 -3.66 14.62
C ILE A 274 12.02 -2.93 15.89
N ILE A 275 10.80 -2.43 15.97
CA ILE A 275 10.29 -1.74 17.16
C ILE A 275 10.20 -2.72 18.32
N ARG A 276 9.65 -3.92 18.11
CA ARG A 276 9.60 -4.98 19.13
C ARG A 276 10.98 -5.41 19.61
N PHE A 277 11.95 -5.47 18.71
CA PHE A 277 13.34 -5.77 19.08
C PHE A 277 13.98 -4.68 19.97
N ILE A 278 13.61 -3.41 19.76
CA ILE A 278 14.10 -2.29 20.55
C ILE A 278 13.39 -2.25 21.92
N ASP A 279 12.07 -2.36 21.93
CA ASP A 279 11.25 -2.36 23.14
C ASP A 279 9.90 -3.06 22.89
N GLU A 280 9.74 -4.28 23.43
CA GLU A 280 8.53 -5.09 23.29
C GLU A 280 7.30 -4.52 24.02
N LYS A 281 7.49 -3.51 24.90
CA LYS A 281 6.41 -2.85 25.66
C LYS A 281 5.69 -1.78 24.83
N ILE A 282 6.23 -1.38 23.69
CA ILE A 282 5.58 -0.40 22.82
C ILE A 282 4.27 -0.99 22.28
N VAL A 283 3.18 -0.32 22.56
CA VAL A 283 1.84 -0.74 22.11
C VAL A 283 1.71 -0.48 20.61
N SER A 284 1.33 -1.49 19.86
CA SER A 284 1.16 -1.42 18.41
C SER A 284 0.07 -2.38 17.93
N TYR A 285 -0.37 -2.22 16.69
CA TYR A 285 -1.34 -3.12 16.05
C TYR A 285 -0.66 -4.04 15.05
N ASP A 286 -1.01 -5.32 15.11
CA ASP A 286 -0.67 -6.28 14.03
C ASP A 286 -1.58 -5.98 12.84
N ILE A 287 -0.98 -5.42 11.79
CA ILE A 287 -1.72 -4.99 10.60
C ILE A 287 -1.95 -6.17 9.67
N PRO A 288 -3.21 -6.52 9.34
CA PRO A 288 -3.52 -7.66 8.49
C PRO A 288 -3.28 -7.35 6.99
N PHE A 289 -2.02 -7.15 6.60
CA PHE A 289 -1.63 -6.82 5.22
C PHE A 289 -2.10 -7.85 4.19
N SER A 290 -2.17 -9.14 4.58
CA SER A 290 -2.67 -10.19 3.70
C SER A 290 -4.15 -10.01 3.38
N GLU A 291 -4.96 -9.57 4.35
CA GLU A 291 -6.38 -9.29 4.15
C GLU A 291 -6.58 -8.06 3.27
N LEU A 292 -5.86 -6.96 3.54
CA LEU A 292 -5.86 -5.76 2.70
C LEU A 292 -5.53 -6.13 1.25
N SER A 293 -4.48 -6.89 1.02
CA SER A 293 -4.00 -7.27 -0.31
C SER A 293 -5.02 -8.14 -1.05
N LYS A 294 -5.59 -9.15 -0.37
CA LYS A 294 -6.62 -10.01 -0.92
C LYS A 294 -7.85 -9.21 -1.31
N LYS A 295 -8.37 -8.39 -0.40
CA LYS A 295 -9.55 -7.54 -0.65
C LYS A 295 -9.35 -6.55 -1.78
N SER A 296 -8.14 -5.96 -1.88
CA SER A 296 -7.82 -5.00 -2.94
C SER A 296 -7.90 -5.62 -4.33
N ILE A 297 -7.38 -6.85 -4.49
CA ILE A 297 -7.46 -7.57 -5.77
C ILE A 297 -8.88 -8.07 -6.02
N GLU A 298 -9.62 -8.54 -5.02
CA GLU A 298 -11.04 -8.91 -5.14
C GLU A 298 -11.90 -7.75 -5.65
N ILE A 299 -11.74 -6.56 -5.08
CA ILE A 299 -12.44 -5.34 -5.54
C ILE A 299 -12.05 -5.03 -6.99
N LEU A 300 -10.75 -5.09 -7.32
CA LEU A 300 -10.30 -4.84 -8.68
C LEU A 300 -10.96 -5.81 -9.69
N GLU A 301 -11.05 -7.10 -9.34
CA GLU A 301 -11.70 -8.11 -10.17
C GLU A 301 -13.22 -7.88 -10.31
N SER A 302 -13.89 -7.40 -9.25
CA SER A 302 -15.30 -7.02 -9.29
C SER A 302 -15.54 -5.85 -10.25
N LEU A 303 -14.71 -4.80 -10.15
CA LEU A 303 -14.77 -3.64 -11.07
C LEU A 303 -14.55 -4.06 -12.54
N LEU A 304 -13.66 -5.01 -12.81
CA LEU A 304 -13.44 -5.57 -14.15
C LEU A 304 -14.66 -6.30 -14.72
N LYS A 305 -15.54 -6.79 -13.84
CA LYS A 305 -16.82 -7.45 -14.21
C LYS A 305 -18.00 -6.48 -14.23
N ASN A 306 -17.76 -5.16 -14.06
CA ASN A 306 -18.76 -4.12 -13.85
C ASN A 306 -19.68 -4.37 -12.64
N ASP A 307 -19.19 -5.11 -11.64
CA ASP A 307 -19.86 -5.27 -10.37
C ASP A 307 -19.37 -4.18 -9.42
N THR A 308 -20.25 -3.26 -9.06
CA THR A 308 -19.98 -2.13 -8.18
C THR A 308 -20.58 -2.31 -6.79
N SER A 309 -21.10 -3.50 -6.47
CA SER A 309 -21.53 -3.82 -5.11
C SER A 309 -20.32 -4.02 -4.20
N ASP A 310 -20.38 -3.52 -2.96
CA ASP A 310 -19.38 -3.69 -1.90
C ASP A 310 -17.94 -3.37 -2.31
N THR A 311 -17.74 -2.23 -2.98
CA THR A 311 -16.42 -1.83 -3.48
C THR A 311 -15.57 -1.07 -2.45
N THR A 312 -16.06 -0.86 -1.23
CA THR A 312 -15.31 -0.21 -0.15
C THR A 312 -15.32 -1.06 1.11
N VAL A 313 -14.13 -1.42 1.58
CA VAL A 313 -13.93 -2.25 2.78
C VAL A 313 -13.12 -1.49 3.80
N GLU A 314 -13.56 -1.48 5.06
CA GLU A 314 -12.80 -0.99 6.19
C GLU A 314 -12.45 -2.17 7.10
N ILE A 315 -11.15 -2.37 7.33
CA ILE A 315 -10.59 -3.46 8.13
C ILE A 315 -10.39 -2.95 9.55
N ASN A 316 -11.02 -3.63 10.51
CA ASN A 316 -10.85 -3.33 11.94
C ASN A 316 -9.47 -3.78 12.44
N LEU A 317 -8.87 -2.97 13.32
CA LEU A 317 -7.58 -3.24 13.96
C LEU A 317 -7.72 -3.51 15.46
#